data_5827b46abc1471cf020573c360536874
#
_entry.id   5827b46abc1471cf020573c360536874
#
_cell.length_a   1.000
_cell.length_b   1.000
_cell.length_c   1.000
_cell.angle_alpha   90.00
_cell.angle_beta   90.00
_cell.angle_gamma   90.00
#
_symmetry.space_group_name_H-M   'P 1'
#
loop_
_entity.id
_entity.type
_entity.pdbx_description
1 polymer ?
#
loop_
_entity_poly.entity_id
_entity_poly.type
_entity_poly.pdbx_seq_one_letter_code
_entity_poly.pdbx_strand_id
1 'polypeptide(L)'
;MALHFSKEEFQKRKSNVLKSMKEQKLDALLMFRQESMYWLTGYDTFGYVFFQTLILDQKGNITLLTRAPDLRQAQNTSNIEDIRIWVDKDKSNPTDDLKIILNEFNLKGKKIGIEYEAYGLTGRNALRLNKSLKDYCVVEDHSELITKHRVVKSQNEIVYVRKAAELADKALEEAWKYTKTGASEAKILAEMQKVIFEGGGDYPANEFII
;
A
#
# COMPACT_ATOMS: atom_id res chain seq x y z
N MET A 1 -17.25 4.92 1.58
CA MET A 1 -17.21 4.14 0.32
C MET A 1 -17.26 2.66 0.66
N ALA A 2 -17.82 1.81 -0.18
CA ALA A 2 -17.76 0.36 0.08
C ALA A 2 -16.35 -0.15 -0.24
N LEU A 3 -15.84 -1.06 0.59
CA LEU A 3 -14.57 -1.75 0.32
C LEU A 3 -14.72 -2.61 -0.94
N HIS A 4 -13.67 -2.74 -1.73
CA HIS A 4 -13.66 -3.57 -2.95
C HIS A 4 -13.76 -5.08 -2.66
N PHE A 5 -13.37 -5.50 -1.45
CA PHE A 5 -13.43 -6.89 -1.01
C PHE A 5 -14.24 -7.02 0.28
N SER A 6 -14.76 -8.22 0.53
CA SER A 6 -15.53 -8.49 1.74
C SER A 6 -14.65 -8.53 3.00
N LYS A 7 -15.29 -8.40 4.16
CA LYS A 7 -14.59 -8.52 5.45
C LYS A 7 -13.92 -9.89 5.61
N GLU A 8 -14.56 -10.94 5.13
CA GLU A 8 -14.05 -12.31 5.17
C GLU A 8 -12.78 -12.46 4.34
N GLU A 9 -12.73 -11.82 3.15
CA GLU A 9 -11.53 -11.81 2.31
C GLU A 9 -10.36 -11.14 3.04
N PHE A 10 -10.56 -9.97 3.64
CA PHE A 10 -9.52 -9.29 4.42
C PHE A 10 -9.09 -10.10 5.64
N GLN A 11 -10.01 -10.75 6.35
CA GLN A 11 -9.69 -11.62 7.48
C GLN A 11 -8.84 -12.82 7.05
N LYS A 12 -9.18 -13.44 5.92
CA LYS A 12 -8.40 -14.55 5.35
C LYS A 12 -6.98 -14.11 4.99
N ARG A 13 -6.84 -12.95 4.32
CA ARG A 13 -5.53 -12.37 3.99
C ARG A 13 -4.70 -12.12 5.25
N LYS A 14 -5.29 -11.46 6.25
CA LYS A 14 -4.64 -11.20 7.54
C LYS A 14 -4.20 -12.50 8.22
N SER A 15 -5.05 -13.50 8.29
CA SER A 15 -4.72 -14.80 8.91
C SER A 15 -3.55 -15.48 8.22
N ASN A 16 -3.49 -15.44 6.90
CA ASN A 16 -2.37 -16.00 6.13
C ASN A 16 -1.06 -15.27 6.41
N VAL A 17 -1.10 -13.94 6.49
CA VAL A 17 0.08 -13.13 6.83
C VAL A 17 0.57 -13.45 8.24
N LEU A 18 -0.32 -13.49 9.23
CA LEU A 18 0.01 -13.85 10.61
C LEU A 18 0.66 -15.24 10.71
N LYS A 19 0.17 -16.22 9.94
CA LYS A 19 0.78 -17.54 9.84
C LYS A 19 2.22 -17.46 9.33
N SER A 20 2.45 -16.74 8.24
CA SER A 20 3.79 -16.56 7.68
C SER A 20 4.73 -15.79 8.62
N MET A 21 4.23 -14.77 9.32
CA MET A 21 4.99 -14.07 10.35
C MET A 21 5.41 -15.01 11.48
N LYS A 22 4.49 -15.89 11.92
CA LYS A 22 4.78 -16.88 12.97
C LYS A 22 5.85 -17.88 12.53
N GLU A 23 5.75 -18.40 11.30
CA GLU A 23 6.74 -19.33 10.71
C GLU A 23 8.12 -18.69 10.63
N GLN A 24 8.21 -17.39 10.36
CA GLN A 24 9.44 -16.61 10.29
C GLN A 24 9.86 -15.99 11.63
N LYS A 25 9.13 -16.28 12.71
CA LYS A 25 9.37 -15.80 14.07
C LYS A 25 9.40 -14.26 14.17
N LEU A 26 8.53 -13.59 13.41
CA LEU A 26 8.35 -12.15 13.48
C LEU A 26 7.31 -11.80 14.53
N ASP A 27 7.61 -10.83 15.38
CA ASP A 27 6.66 -10.27 16.36
C ASP A 27 5.78 -9.17 15.75
N ALA A 28 6.29 -8.47 14.72
CA ALA A 28 5.54 -7.49 13.96
C ALA A 28 6.08 -7.36 12.52
N LEU A 29 5.27 -6.77 11.65
CA LEU A 29 5.61 -6.40 10.28
C LEU A 29 5.29 -4.92 10.06
N LEU A 30 6.26 -4.15 9.55
CA LEU A 30 6.11 -2.77 9.11
C LEU A 30 6.03 -2.77 7.58
N MET A 31 4.86 -2.45 7.06
CA MET A 31 4.60 -2.38 5.63
C MET A 31 4.68 -0.94 5.16
N PHE A 32 5.46 -0.70 4.10
CA PHE A 32 5.64 0.61 3.49
C PHE A 32 5.14 0.65 2.04
N ARG A 33 4.91 -0.52 1.42
CA ARG A 33 4.33 -0.59 0.09
C ARG A 33 2.85 -0.27 0.13
N GLN A 34 2.43 0.66 -0.71
CA GLN A 34 1.03 0.99 -0.91
C GLN A 34 0.19 -0.26 -1.26
N GLU A 35 0.70 -1.10 -2.15
CA GLU A 35 0.03 -2.32 -2.59
C GLU A 35 -0.15 -3.34 -1.45
N SER A 36 0.80 -3.41 -0.52
CA SER A 36 0.69 -4.26 0.67
C SER A 36 -0.40 -3.75 1.62
N MET A 37 -0.43 -2.43 1.87
CA MET A 37 -1.45 -1.78 2.68
C MET A 37 -2.85 -1.96 2.07
N TYR A 38 -2.99 -1.69 0.76
CA TYR A 38 -4.25 -1.85 0.04
C TYR A 38 -4.74 -3.31 0.08
N TRP A 39 -3.86 -4.27 -0.24
CA TRP A 39 -4.23 -5.68 -0.27
C TRP A 39 -4.70 -6.20 1.09
N LEU A 40 -4.07 -5.73 2.18
CA LEU A 40 -4.39 -6.20 3.53
C LEU A 40 -5.59 -5.48 4.15
N THR A 41 -5.86 -4.23 3.79
CA THR A 41 -6.81 -3.37 4.49
C THR A 41 -7.80 -2.61 3.62
N GLY A 42 -7.56 -2.54 2.32
CA GLY A 42 -8.27 -1.68 1.38
C GLY A 42 -7.77 -0.24 1.35
N TYR A 43 -6.77 0.13 2.16
CA TYR A 43 -6.24 1.49 2.20
C TYR A 43 -5.68 1.91 0.85
N ASP A 44 -6.44 2.74 0.16
CA ASP A 44 -6.09 3.34 -1.11
C ASP A 44 -5.56 4.76 -0.88
N THR A 45 -4.36 5.07 -1.36
CA THR A 45 -3.67 6.32 -1.04
C THR A 45 -2.77 6.82 -2.15
N PHE A 46 -2.78 8.14 -2.35
CA PHE A 46 -1.74 8.88 -3.06
C PHE A 46 -0.58 9.33 -2.15
N GLY A 47 -0.72 9.16 -0.84
CA GLY A 47 0.30 9.52 0.15
C GLY A 47 1.54 8.64 0.16
N TYR A 48 1.63 7.66 -0.70
CA TYR A 48 2.70 6.66 -0.75
C TYR A 48 4.11 7.25 -1.00
N VAL A 49 4.21 8.47 -1.52
CA VAL A 49 5.48 9.19 -1.71
C VAL A 49 6.02 9.80 -0.41
N PHE A 50 5.22 9.82 0.64
CA PHE A 50 5.60 10.31 1.96
C PHE A 50 5.76 9.15 2.93
N PHE A 51 6.38 9.43 4.09
CA PHE A 51 6.50 8.41 5.13
C PHE A 51 5.11 8.04 5.66
N GLN A 52 4.73 6.81 5.45
CA GLN A 52 3.59 6.17 6.08
C GLN A 52 3.91 4.68 6.26
N THR A 53 3.37 4.08 7.29
CA THR A 53 3.59 2.65 7.56
C THR A 53 2.37 2.00 8.18
N LEU A 54 2.03 0.82 7.71
CA LEU A 54 1.04 -0.06 8.31
C LEU A 54 1.77 -1.06 9.20
N ILE A 55 1.42 -1.08 10.48
CA ILE A 55 1.98 -1.97 11.49
C ILE A 55 1.00 -3.12 11.70
N LEU A 56 1.48 -4.36 11.60
CA LEU A 56 0.73 -5.56 11.98
C LEU A 56 1.54 -6.31 13.04
N ASP A 57 0.97 -6.52 14.23
CA ASP A 57 1.59 -7.35 15.26
C ASP A 57 1.10 -8.81 15.19
N GLN A 58 1.76 -9.71 15.93
CA GLN A 58 1.40 -11.14 15.99
C GLN A 58 0.03 -11.41 16.61
N LYS A 59 -0.57 -10.46 17.33
CA LYS A 59 -1.92 -10.56 17.88
C LYS A 59 -2.99 -10.19 16.86
N GLY A 60 -2.58 -9.66 15.69
CA GLY A 60 -3.45 -9.22 14.63
C GLY A 60 -3.94 -7.78 14.78
N ASN A 61 -3.33 -6.98 15.66
CA ASN A 61 -3.60 -5.55 15.74
C ASN A 61 -2.99 -4.86 14.52
N ILE A 62 -3.75 -3.94 13.94
CA ILE A 62 -3.34 -3.14 12.78
C ILE A 62 -3.41 -1.67 13.18
N THR A 63 -2.32 -0.95 12.95
CA THR A 63 -2.24 0.51 13.11
C THR A 63 -1.63 1.12 11.86
N LEU A 64 -2.21 2.17 11.35
CA LEU A 64 -1.64 2.99 10.28
C LEU A 64 -1.04 4.26 10.90
N LEU A 65 0.23 4.52 10.62
CA LEU A 65 0.87 5.82 10.87
C LEU A 65 0.99 6.56 9.54
N THR A 66 0.32 7.71 9.42
CA THR A 66 0.29 8.51 8.19
C THR A 66 0.27 10.00 8.50
N ARG A 67 0.10 10.86 7.49
CA ARG A 67 -0.01 12.32 7.66
C ARG A 67 -1.48 12.75 7.78
N ALA A 68 -1.70 13.94 8.34
CA ALA A 68 -3.03 14.52 8.47
C ALA A 68 -3.82 14.61 7.14
N PRO A 69 -3.22 14.99 5.99
CA PRO A 69 -3.94 15.02 4.71
C PRO A 69 -4.51 13.65 4.28
N ASP A 70 -3.84 12.55 4.65
CA ASP A 70 -4.20 11.20 4.23
C ASP A 70 -5.25 10.53 5.15
N LEU A 71 -5.59 11.17 6.30
CA LEU A 71 -6.50 10.62 7.31
C LEU A 71 -7.88 10.28 6.75
N ARG A 72 -8.51 11.22 6.04
CA ARG A 72 -9.87 11.01 5.50
C ARG A 72 -9.90 9.92 4.44
N GLN A 73 -8.86 9.83 3.64
CA GLN A 73 -8.73 8.77 2.65
C GLN A 73 -8.64 7.40 3.33
N ALA A 74 -7.79 7.27 4.36
CA ALA A 74 -7.68 6.05 5.14
C ALA A 74 -9.02 5.65 5.80
N GLN A 75 -9.73 6.59 6.39
CA GLN A 75 -11.05 6.35 7.00
C GLN A 75 -12.11 5.91 5.99
N ASN A 76 -12.05 6.40 4.75
CA ASN A 76 -13.07 6.15 3.74
C ASN A 76 -12.80 4.91 2.88
N THR A 77 -11.54 4.49 2.75
CA THR A 77 -11.14 3.42 1.81
C THR A 77 -10.70 2.14 2.50
N SER A 78 -10.48 2.16 3.83
CA SER A 78 -9.93 1.00 4.55
C SER A 78 -10.81 0.51 5.69
N ASN A 79 -10.47 -0.68 6.18
CA ASN A 79 -11.03 -1.27 7.41
C ASN A 79 -10.16 -1.02 8.65
N ILE A 80 -9.24 -0.06 8.59
CA ILE A 80 -8.32 0.26 9.70
C ILE A 80 -9.05 1.10 10.73
N GLU A 81 -9.04 0.65 11.99
CA GLU A 81 -9.66 1.36 13.11
C GLU A 81 -8.67 2.29 13.82
N ASP A 82 -7.42 1.89 13.94
CA ASP A 82 -6.37 2.69 14.60
C ASP A 82 -5.49 3.40 13.57
N ILE A 83 -5.77 4.70 13.39
CA ILE A 83 -5.04 5.59 12.47
C ILE A 83 -4.38 6.69 13.28
N ARG A 84 -3.05 6.74 13.23
CA ARG A 84 -2.21 7.71 13.93
C ARG A 84 -1.61 8.71 12.95
N ILE A 85 -1.50 9.95 13.40
CA ILE A 85 -1.02 11.06 12.57
C ILE A 85 0.32 11.55 13.10
N TRP A 86 1.31 11.59 12.23
CA TRP A 86 2.51 12.39 12.47
C TRP A 86 2.39 13.74 11.78
N VAL A 87 2.96 14.77 12.37
CA VAL A 87 2.87 16.14 11.87
C VAL A 87 4.10 16.47 11.05
N ASP A 88 3.89 16.74 9.74
CA ASP A 88 4.94 17.17 8.82
C ASP A 88 5.28 18.65 9.05
N LYS A 89 6.27 18.89 9.90
CA LYS A 89 6.80 20.22 10.26
C LYS A 89 8.32 20.22 10.23
N ASP A 90 8.92 21.41 10.28
CA ASP A 90 10.39 21.52 10.35
C ASP A 90 10.95 20.64 11.48
N LYS A 91 12.01 19.88 11.13
CA LYS A 91 12.71 18.94 12.02
C LYS A 91 11.88 17.77 12.55
N SER A 92 10.65 17.55 12.05
CA SER A 92 9.89 16.36 12.41
C SER A 92 10.57 15.08 11.90
N ASN A 93 10.42 14.04 12.67
CA ASN A 93 10.93 12.72 12.33
C ASN A 93 9.82 11.67 12.58
N PRO A 94 9.13 11.18 11.56
CA PRO A 94 8.01 10.25 11.76
C PRO A 94 8.41 8.91 12.38
N THR A 95 9.71 8.60 12.42
CA THR A 95 10.18 7.38 13.10
C THR A 95 10.11 7.50 14.62
N ASP A 96 10.03 8.71 15.18
CA ASP A 96 9.83 8.92 16.60
C ASP A 96 8.39 8.59 16.99
N ASP A 97 7.42 9.03 16.19
CA ASP A 97 5.99 8.66 16.33
C ASP A 97 5.80 7.14 16.16
N LEU A 98 6.46 6.54 15.17
CA LEU A 98 6.45 5.08 15.00
C LEU A 98 6.96 4.36 16.25
N LYS A 99 8.05 4.83 16.86
CA LYS A 99 8.62 4.21 18.04
C LYS A 99 7.68 4.27 19.24
N ILE A 100 6.86 5.32 19.37
CA ILE A 100 5.81 5.40 20.40
C ILE A 100 4.80 4.26 20.19
N ILE A 101 4.32 4.06 18.98
CA ILE A 101 3.37 2.97 18.65
C ILE A 101 3.99 1.59 18.94
N LEU A 102 5.25 1.38 18.56
CA LEU A 102 5.95 0.13 18.84
C LEU A 102 6.11 -0.14 20.36
N ASN A 103 6.28 0.92 21.17
CA ASN A 103 6.29 0.80 22.63
C ASN A 103 4.92 0.40 23.18
N GLU A 104 3.82 0.99 22.67
CA GLU A 104 2.45 0.63 23.05
C GLU A 104 2.17 -0.86 22.77
N PHE A 105 2.74 -1.39 21.69
CA PHE A 105 2.64 -2.80 21.32
C PHE A 105 3.63 -3.73 22.04
N ASN A 106 4.46 -3.19 22.95
CA ASN A 106 5.50 -3.93 23.70
C ASN A 106 6.50 -4.65 22.78
N LEU A 107 6.92 -3.98 21.71
CA LEU A 107 7.83 -4.53 20.70
C LEU A 107 9.31 -4.24 20.96
N LYS A 108 9.68 -3.69 22.11
CA LYS A 108 11.09 -3.53 22.50
C LYS A 108 11.77 -4.88 22.66
N GLY A 109 12.93 -5.05 22.06
CA GLY A 109 13.70 -6.31 22.05
C GLY A 109 13.10 -7.40 21.15
N LYS A 110 12.04 -7.10 20.41
CA LYS A 110 11.32 -8.02 19.54
C LYS A 110 11.91 -8.03 18.13
N LYS A 111 11.51 -9.01 17.32
CA LYS A 111 11.91 -9.16 15.94
C LYS A 111 10.85 -8.57 15.01
N ILE A 112 11.23 -7.55 14.25
CA ILE A 112 10.34 -6.80 13.38
C ILE A 112 10.80 -6.95 11.93
N GLY A 113 9.89 -7.42 11.08
CA GLY A 113 10.07 -7.42 9.63
C GLY A 113 9.78 -6.04 9.03
N ILE A 114 10.55 -5.61 8.04
CA ILE A 114 10.36 -4.33 7.37
C ILE A 114 10.31 -4.54 5.86
N GLU A 115 9.34 -3.89 5.19
CA GLU A 115 9.36 -3.75 3.74
C GLU A 115 10.28 -2.59 3.36
N TYR A 116 11.53 -2.90 3.01
CA TYR A 116 12.50 -1.89 2.57
C TYR A 116 12.36 -1.50 1.10
N GLU A 117 11.88 -2.40 0.27
CA GLU A 117 11.67 -2.16 -1.14
C GLU A 117 10.30 -1.49 -1.37
N ALA A 118 10.21 -0.19 -1.07
CA ALA A 118 8.98 0.59 -1.17
C ALA A 118 9.29 2.05 -1.57
N TYR A 119 8.47 2.63 -2.44
CA TYR A 119 8.60 4.04 -2.83
C TYR A 119 8.45 5.00 -1.64
N GLY A 120 7.56 4.71 -0.70
CA GLY A 120 7.33 5.51 0.50
C GLY A 120 8.48 5.48 1.51
N LEU A 121 9.35 4.48 1.43
CA LEU A 121 10.54 4.36 2.27
C LEU A 121 11.79 4.81 1.51
N THR A 122 11.92 6.11 1.29
CA THR A 122 13.13 6.67 0.65
C THR A 122 14.39 6.28 1.41
N GLY A 123 15.54 6.28 0.75
CA GLY A 123 16.83 5.99 1.39
C GLY A 123 17.07 6.81 2.66
N ARG A 124 16.70 8.11 2.67
CA ARG A 124 16.78 8.97 3.86
C ARG A 124 15.89 8.46 5.00
N ASN A 125 14.65 8.06 4.69
CA ASN A 125 13.70 7.56 5.69
C ASN A 125 14.12 6.17 6.21
N ALA A 126 14.67 5.32 5.35
CA ALA A 126 15.23 4.02 5.76
C ALA A 126 16.41 4.19 6.74
N LEU A 127 17.32 5.13 6.47
CA LEU A 127 18.41 5.44 7.39
C LEU A 127 17.91 5.97 8.73
N ARG A 128 16.91 6.85 8.73
CA ARG A 128 16.28 7.37 9.96
C ARG A 128 15.59 6.25 10.74
N LEU A 129 14.84 5.38 10.05
CA LEU A 129 14.17 4.23 10.63
C LEU A 129 15.18 3.30 11.32
N ASN A 130 16.21 2.88 10.60
CA ASN A 130 17.25 1.99 11.13
C ASN A 130 17.97 2.62 12.33
N LYS A 131 18.28 3.91 12.27
CA LYS A 131 18.86 4.64 13.39
C LYS A 131 17.94 4.69 14.61
N SER A 132 16.65 4.93 14.41
CA SER A 132 15.64 4.99 15.50
C SER A 132 15.42 3.62 16.14
N LEU A 133 15.48 2.55 15.37
CA LEU A 133 15.25 1.18 15.84
C LEU A 133 16.53 0.47 16.32
N LYS A 134 17.71 1.04 16.07
CA LYS A 134 18.98 0.53 16.60
C LYS A 134 18.89 0.40 18.13
N ASP A 135 19.34 -0.72 18.67
CA ASP A 135 19.33 -1.03 20.11
C ASP A 135 17.91 -1.05 20.73
N TYR A 136 16.87 -0.88 19.91
CA TYR A 136 15.48 -0.97 20.33
C TYR A 136 14.87 -2.34 20.05
N CYS A 137 15.03 -2.86 18.83
CA CYS A 137 14.51 -4.15 18.40
C CYS A 137 15.45 -4.77 17.34
N VAL A 138 15.19 -6.02 17.00
CA VAL A 138 15.88 -6.69 15.87
C VAL A 138 15.08 -6.44 14.62
N VAL A 139 15.69 -5.83 13.60
CA VAL A 139 15.04 -5.57 12.31
C VAL A 139 15.59 -6.49 11.23
N GLU A 140 14.69 -7.01 10.38
CA GLU A 140 15.04 -7.84 9.23
C GLU A 140 14.28 -7.38 7.99
N ASP A 141 14.88 -7.57 6.81
CA ASP A 141 14.19 -7.30 5.54
C ASP A 141 13.18 -8.41 5.24
N HIS A 142 11.91 -8.01 5.15
CA HIS A 142 10.79 -8.87 4.80
C HIS A 142 9.96 -8.28 3.64
N SER A 143 10.62 -7.57 2.73
CA SER A 143 9.99 -6.93 1.56
C SER A 143 9.14 -7.90 0.72
N GLU A 144 9.51 -9.18 0.70
CA GLU A 144 8.82 -10.20 -0.10
C GLU A 144 7.67 -10.91 0.64
N LEU A 145 7.44 -10.66 1.94
CA LEU A 145 6.45 -11.43 2.70
C LEU A 145 5.04 -11.24 2.13
N ILE A 146 4.58 -10.01 1.98
CA ILE A 146 3.25 -9.71 1.42
C ILE A 146 3.21 -9.99 -0.08
N THR A 147 4.29 -9.70 -0.81
CA THR A 147 4.39 -9.97 -2.25
C THR A 147 4.10 -11.44 -2.55
N LYS A 148 4.65 -12.38 -1.80
CA LYS A 148 4.39 -13.81 -1.98
C LYS A 148 2.91 -14.19 -1.83
N HIS A 149 2.18 -13.54 -0.92
CA HIS A 149 0.73 -13.73 -0.79
C HIS A 149 -0.07 -13.12 -1.94
N ARG A 150 0.43 -12.05 -2.56
CA ARG A 150 -0.22 -11.34 -3.67
C ARG A 150 -0.01 -11.99 -5.03
N VAL A 151 1.04 -12.82 -5.20
CA VAL A 151 1.38 -13.46 -6.49
C VAL A 151 0.23 -14.35 -6.97
N VAL A 152 -0.37 -15.16 -6.09
CA VAL A 152 -1.50 -16.02 -6.43
C VAL A 152 -2.80 -15.28 -6.09
N LYS A 153 -3.57 -14.93 -7.13
CA LYS A 153 -4.80 -14.14 -7.00
C LYS A 153 -5.96 -15.02 -6.51
N SER A 154 -6.79 -14.45 -5.62
CA SER A 154 -8.07 -15.04 -5.26
C SER A 154 -9.06 -14.95 -6.42
N GLN A 155 -10.17 -15.71 -6.36
CA GLN A 155 -11.22 -15.60 -7.38
C GLN A 155 -11.84 -14.20 -7.41
N ASN A 156 -11.96 -13.53 -6.26
CA ASN A 156 -12.45 -12.16 -6.17
C ASN A 156 -11.50 -11.17 -6.84
N GLU A 157 -10.19 -11.35 -6.66
CA GLU A 157 -9.17 -10.53 -7.34
C GLU A 157 -9.19 -10.75 -8.86
N ILE A 158 -9.38 -11.99 -9.32
CA ILE A 158 -9.47 -12.30 -10.76
C ILE A 158 -10.64 -11.56 -11.44
N VAL A 159 -11.75 -11.35 -10.75
CA VAL A 159 -12.88 -10.56 -11.29
C VAL A 159 -12.42 -9.13 -11.62
N TYR A 160 -11.67 -8.48 -10.71
CA TYR A 160 -11.16 -7.14 -10.96
C TYR A 160 -10.07 -7.10 -12.02
N VAL A 161 -9.17 -8.09 -12.03
CA VAL A 161 -8.14 -8.22 -13.08
C VAL A 161 -8.77 -8.32 -14.47
N ARG A 162 -9.84 -9.10 -14.65
CA ARG A 162 -10.56 -9.21 -15.91
C ARG A 162 -11.21 -7.90 -16.32
N LYS A 163 -11.87 -7.21 -15.39
CA LYS A 163 -12.46 -5.88 -15.68
C LYS A 163 -11.40 -4.87 -16.09
N ALA A 164 -10.26 -4.86 -15.42
CA ALA A 164 -9.15 -3.98 -15.78
C ALA A 164 -8.60 -4.30 -17.19
N ALA A 165 -8.49 -5.59 -17.55
CA ALA A 165 -8.09 -6.01 -18.89
C ALA A 165 -9.09 -5.55 -19.97
N GLU A 166 -10.40 -5.69 -19.73
CA GLU A 166 -11.45 -5.19 -20.65
C GLU A 166 -11.35 -3.67 -20.86
N LEU A 167 -11.04 -2.91 -19.84
CA LEU A 167 -10.83 -1.45 -19.95
C LEU A 167 -9.54 -1.13 -20.72
N ALA A 168 -8.48 -1.89 -20.50
CA ALA A 168 -7.23 -1.73 -21.25
C ALA A 168 -7.43 -2.02 -22.75
N ASP A 169 -8.16 -3.06 -23.10
CA ASP A 169 -8.50 -3.38 -24.50
C ASP A 169 -9.29 -2.23 -25.14
N LYS A 170 -10.31 -1.70 -24.46
CA LYS A 170 -11.09 -0.56 -24.95
C LYS A 170 -10.23 0.71 -25.12
N ALA A 171 -9.30 0.96 -24.20
CA ALA A 171 -8.37 2.09 -24.32
C ALA A 171 -7.47 1.94 -25.56
N LEU A 172 -7.00 0.72 -25.84
CA LEU A 172 -6.21 0.43 -27.05
C LEU A 172 -7.04 0.62 -28.33
N GLU A 173 -8.31 0.19 -28.32
CA GLU A 173 -9.23 0.44 -29.45
C GLU A 173 -9.40 1.94 -29.73
N GLU A 174 -9.54 2.77 -28.70
CA GLU A 174 -9.60 4.23 -28.87
C GLU A 174 -8.29 4.80 -29.40
N ALA A 175 -7.14 4.29 -28.94
CA ALA A 175 -5.85 4.70 -29.50
C ALA A 175 -5.80 4.46 -31.03
N TRP A 176 -6.24 3.30 -31.48
CA TRP A 176 -6.28 2.98 -32.94
C TRP A 176 -7.20 3.90 -33.71
N LYS A 177 -8.40 4.23 -33.20
CA LYS A 177 -9.36 5.12 -33.86
C LYS A 177 -8.79 6.52 -34.11
N TYR A 178 -8.00 7.02 -33.16
CA TYR A 178 -7.45 8.40 -33.23
C TYR A 178 -6.06 8.46 -33.85
N THR A 179 -5.36 7.34 -33.99
CA THR A 179 -4.02 7.28 -34.60
C THR A 179 -4.10 7.44 -36.11
N LYS A 180 -3.64 8.57 -36.62
CA LYS A 180 -3.53 8.89 -38.03
C LYS A 180 -2.50 9.99 -38.27
N THR A 181 -2.08 10.18 -39.52
CA THR A 181 -1.17 11.28 -39.89
C THR A 181 -1.68 12.63 -39.38
N GLY A 182 -0.85 13.34 -38.62
CA GLY A 182 -1.19 14.64 -38.03
C GLY A 182 -2.00 14.57 -36.73
N ALA A 183 -2.26 13.38 -36.19
CA ALA A 183 -2.89 13.23 -34.88
C ALA A 183 -1.97 13.76 -33.75
N SER A 184 -2.58 14.36 -32.73
CA SER A 184 -1.87 14.75 -31.52
C SER A 184 -1.83 13.57 -30.54
N GLU A 185 -0.64 13.20 -30.07
CA GLU A 185 -0.44 12.18 -29.02
C GLU A 185 -1.24 12.52 -27.76
N ALA A 186 -1.27 13.80 -27.35
CA ALA A 186 -2.05 14.26 -26.22
C ALA A 186 -3.55 13.99 -26.37
N LYS A 187 -4.10 14.08 -27.61
CA LYS A 187 -5.49 13.77 -27.87
C LYS A 187 -5.74 12.26 -27.78
N ILE A 188 -4.85 11.45 -28.33
CA ILE A 188 -4.95 9.97 -28.23
C ILE A 188 -4.97 9.58 -26.76
N LEU A 189 -4.03 10.09 -25.97
CA LEU A 189 -3.95 9.82 -24.53
C LEU A 189 -5.24 10.24 -23.78
N ALA A 190 -5.78 11.42 -24.10
CA ALA A 190 -7.01 11.89 -23.47
C ALA A 190 -8.21 10.95 -23.74
N GLU A 191 -8.36 10.45 -24.96
CA GLU A 191 -9.45 9.52 -25.31
C GLU A 191 -9.24 8.13 -24.63
N MET A 192 -8.01 7.64 -24.54
CA MET A 192 -7.70 6.43 -23.79
C MET A 192 -8.07 6.56 -22.32
N GLN A 193 -7.65 7.64 -21.66
CA GLN A 193 -7.97 7.89 -20.25
C GLN A 193 -9.47 8.04 -20.01
N LYS A 194 -10.17 8.75 -20.92
CA LYS A 194 -11.62 8.91 -20.87
C LYS A 194 -12.35 7.57 -20.78
N VAL A 195 -12.00 6.62 -21.64
CA VAL A 195 -12.61 5.28 -21.64
C VAL A 195 -12.38 4.55 -20.31
N ILE A 196 -11.18 4.66 -19.73
CA ILE A 196 -10.87 4.05 -18.45
C ILE A 196 -11.79 4.63 -17.35
N PHE A 197 -11.87 5.95 -17.23
CA PHE A 197 -12.65 6.61 -16.17
C PHE A 197 -14.16 6.45 -16.36
N GLU A 198 -14.67 6.60 -17.59
CA GLU A 198 -16.10 6.36 -17.91
C GLU A 198 -16.50 4.89 -17.70
N GLY A 199 -15.56 3.97 -17.87
CA GLY A 199 -15.74 2.54 -17.58
C GLY A 199 -15.67 2.18 -16.09
N GLY A 200 -15.46 3.15 -15.21
CA GLY A 200 -15.35 2.95 -13.75
C GLY A 200 -13.99 2.44 -13.30
N GLY A 201 -12.97 2.60 -14.15
CA GLY A 201 -11.57 2.38 -13.79
C GLY A 201 -11.00 3.57 -13.01
N ASP A 202 -9.82 3.37 -12.46
CA ASP A 202 -9.06 4.36 -11.73
C ASP A 202 -7.77 4.72 -12.48
N TYR A 203 -6.96 5.60 -11.89
CA TYR A 203 -5.66 5.93 -12.45
C TYR A 203 -4.78 4.69 -12.61
N PRO A 204 -4.10 4.54 -13.76
CA PRO A 204 -3.14 3.45 -13.93
C PRO A 204 -1.98 3.60 -12.95
N ALA A 205 -1.35 2.49 -12.57
CA ALA A 205 -0.20 2.50 -11.66
C ALA A 205 1.00 3.27 -12.23
N ASN A 206 1.14 3.27 -13.56
CA ASN A 206 2.08 4.09 -14.28
C ASN A 206 1.33 4.90 -15.34
N GLU A 207 1.85 6.07 -15.69
CA GLU A 207 1.33 6.86 -16.80
C GLU A 207 1.44 6.08 -18.12
N PHE A 208 0.49 6.32 -19.02
CA PHE A 208 0.56 5.77 -20.37
C PHE A 208 1.81 6.30 -21.09
N ILE A 209 2.51 5.41 -21.74
CA ILE A 209 3.62 5.75 -22.64
C ILE A 209 3.10 5.61 -24.07
N ILE A 210 3.05 6.71 -24.80
CA ILE A 210 2.63 6.77 -26.19
C ILE A 210 3.64 7.55 -27.04
#